data_270a7c2e6d5e1755170c4f917215f17f
#
_entry.id   270a7c2e6d5e1755170c4f917215f17f
#
_cell.length_a   1.000
_cell.length_b   1.000
_cell.length_c   1.000
_cell.angle_alpha   90.00
_cell.angle_beta   90.00
_cell.angle_gamma   90.00
#
_symmetry.space_group_name_H-M   'P 1'
#
loop_
_entity.id
_entity.type
_entity.pdbx_description
1 polymer ?
#
loop_
_entity_poly.entity_id
_entity_poly.type
_entity_poly.pdbx_seq_one_letter_code
_entity_poly.pdbx_strand_id
1 'polypeptide(L)'
;MEELAIECRVGHPTAIRKAETRQQKHDRRDAALLLQLLAEDRFPAIWIPSTEYRDLRSLLLHRHQWVRMRTRVQNALHAIVLAHGARRGHTLWNREGQALLASLPLAPHTADRRSELQALYQHLQAHIDRLDDQVQQVATERARTTLLMTHPGVGPVTALATDVFVGDPARFLNGKALASYVGMIPREYSSGKRQRLGALSKQGNPFLRFLWCEAAAHAVRRDPDLQRFYRRKVVQKGFAKARVAAARKLGIRLWIMLRDQIDYAEFCRRGLARQS
;
A
#
# COMPACT_ATOMS: atom_id res chain seq x y z
N MET A 1 23.97 -17.05 -7.57
CA MET A 1 24.73 -16.67 -6.35
C MET A 1 24.44 -17.65 -5.24
N GLU A 2 23.16 -17.96 -4.95
CA GLU A 2 22.78 -19.04 -4.01
C GLU A 2 23.34 -20.40 -4.44
N GLU A 3 23.31 -20.73 -5.72
CA GLU A 3 23.90 -21.96 -6.30
C GLU A 3 25.42 -22.07 -6.13
N LEU A 4 26.10 -20.94 -5.94
CA LEU A 4 27.54 -20.87 -5.75
C LEU A 4 27.95 -20.73 -4.28
N ALA A 5 27.00 -20.78 -3.34
CA ALA A 5 27.20 -20.55 -1.91
C ALA A 5 27.92 -19.22 -1.58
N ILE A 6 27.76 -18.20 -2.46
CA ILE A 6 28.36 -16.88 -2.25
C ILE A 6 27.35 -15.99 -1.51
N GLU A 7 27.73 -15.50 -0.33
CA GLU A 7 26.94 -14.50 0.41
C GLU A 7 26.85 -13.21 -0.41
N CYS A 8 25.62 -12.80 -0.77
CA CYS A 8 25.36 -11.58 -1.50
C CYS A 8 24.69 -10.54 -0.60
N ARG A 9 25.35 -9.41 -0.35
CA ARG A 9 24.77 -8.26 0.36
C ARG A 9 24.40 -7.17 -0.61
N VAL A 10 23.13 -6.73 -0.60
CA VAL A 10 22.66 -5.61 -1.42
C VAL A 10 22.60 -4.36 -0.57
N GLY A 11 23.27 -3.29 -1.02
CA GLY A 11 23.32 -2.02 -0.28
C GLY A 11 22.40 -0.94 -0.83
N HIS A 12 22.09 0.05 0.00
CA HIS A 12 21.32 1.23 -0.41
C HIS A 12 22.21 2.22 -1.17
N PRO A 13 22.03 2.46 -2.49
CA PRO A 13 22.97 3.24 -3.30
C PRO A 13 23.21 4.66 -2.76
N THR A 14 22.15 5.35 -2.32
CA THR A 14 22.26 6.70 -1.75
C THR A 14 23.00 6.73 -0.41
N ALA A 15 22.86 5.68 0.41
CA ALA A 15 23.56 5.58 1.69
C ALA A 15 25.05 5.29 1.47
N ILE A 16 25.38 4.40 0.52
CA ILE A 16 26.78 4.14 0.09
C ILE A 16 27.40 5.43 -0.42
N ARG A 17 26.72 6.16 -1.32
CA ARG A 17 27.23 7.42 -1.86
C ARG A 17 27.43 8.51 -0.80
N LYS A 18 26.60 8.56 0.25
CA LYS A 18 26.77 9.51 1.36
C LYS A 18 27.99 9.20 2.26
N ALA A 19 28.46 7.97 2.25
CA ALA A 19 29.69 7.60 2.95
C ALA A 19 30.97 8.04 2.19
N GLU A 20 30.85 8.39 0.90
CA GLU A 20 31.94 8.93 0.10
C GLU A 20 31.98 10.48 0.24
N THR A 21 33.12 10.98 0.67
CA THR A 21 33.34 12.43 0.84
C THR A 21 33.86 13.12 -0.42
N ARG A 22 34.31 12.36 -1.42
CA ARG A 22 34.95 12.87 -2.64
C ARG A 22 33.99 12.85 -3.83
N GLN A 23 34.04 13.89 -4.67
CA GLN A 23 33.14 14.04 -5.82
C GLN A 23 33.57 13.29 -7.09
N GLN A 24 34.82 12.83 -7.16
CA GLN A 24 35.35 12.13 -8.35
C GLN A 24 34.91 10.66 -8.38
N LYS A 25 34.14 10.29 -9.39
CA LYS A 25 33.71 8.92 -9.66
C LYS A 25 34.81 8.13 -10.40
N HIS A 26 35.17 6.98 -9.85
CA HIS A 26 36.07 6.03 -10.47
C HIS A 26 35.78 4.63 -9.92
N ASP A 27 35.56 3.64 -10.76
CA ASP A 27 35.13 2.28 -10.39
C ASP A 27 36.06 1.63 -9.34
N ARG A 28 37.38 1.84 -9.48
CA ARG A 28 38.36 1.34 -8.49
C ARG A 28 38.16 1.95 -7.09
N ARG A 29 37.71 3.20 -7.00
CA ARG A 29 37.42 3.86 -5.71
C ARG A 29 36.09 3.40 -5.15
N ASP A 30 35.07 3.23 -6.01
CA ASP A 30 33.78 2.68 -5.62
C ASP A 30 33.96 1.27 -5.04
N ALA A 31 34.81 0.42 -5.67
CA ALA A 31 35.16 -0.91 -5.15
C ALA A 31 35.89 -0.83 -3.81
N ALA A 32 36.88 0.08 -3.67
CA ALA A 32 37.59 0.27 -2.41
C ALA A 32 36.68 0.75 -1.28
N LEU A 33 35.73 1.69 -1.57
CA LEU A 33 34.74 2.13 -0.61
C LEU A 33 33.82 0.99 -0.16
N LEU A 34 33.35 0.17 -1.10
CA LEU A 34 32.51 -0.98 -0.77
C LEU A 34 33.26 -1.98 0.12
N LEU A 35 34.54 -2.27 -0.21
CA LEU A 35 35.38 -3.14 0.60
C LEU A 35 35.59 -2.57 2.00
N GLN A 36 35.86 -1.27 2.12
CA GLN A 36 36.03 -0.59 3.39
C GLN A 36 34.77 -0.69 4.25
N LEU A 37 33.60 -0.37 3.66
CA LEU A 37 32.29 -0.44 4.35
C LEU A 37 31.96 -1.84 4.82
N LEU A 38 32.35 -2.88 4.05
CA LEU A 38 32.17 -4.27 4.43
C LEU A 38 33.12 -4.67 5.56
N ALA A 39 34.40 -4.28 5.48
CA ALA A 39 35.40 -4.58 6.49
C ALA A 39 35.11 -3.90 7.83
N GLU A 40 34.56 -2.69 7.82
CA GLU A 40 34.18 -1.93 9.01
C GLU A 40 32.76 -2.28 9.54
N ASP A 41 32.08 -3.28 8.97
CA ASP A 41 30.67 -3.63 9.25
C ASP A 41 29.69 -2.44 9.19
N ARG A 42 30.00 -1.47 8.33
CA ARG A 42 29.21 -0.24 8.09
C ARG A 42 28.46 -0.25 6.76
N PHE A 43 28.49 -1.40 6.06
CA PHE A 43 27.82 -1.53 4.78
C PHE A 43 26.29 -1.35 4.96
N PRO A 44 25.66 -0.37 4.27
CA PRO A 44 24.25 -0.06 4.46
C PRO A 44 23.37 -1.10 3.74
N ALA A 45 23.37 -2.33 4.27
CA ALA A 45 22.60 -3.44 3.74
C ALA A 45 21.10 -3.14 3.76
N ILE A 46 20.41 -3.53 2.69
CA ILE A 46 18.94 -3.50 2.61
C ILE A 46 18.38 -4.91 2.77
N TRP A 47 17.19 -4.98 3.34
CA TRP A 47 16.48 -6.24 3.44
C TRP A 47 16.03 -6.72 2.04
N ILE A 48 16.40 -7.95 1.70
CA ILE A 48 16.04 -8.62 0.46
C ILE A 48 14.86 -9.56 0.76
N PRO A 49 13.71 -9.42 0.10
CA PRO A 49 12.61 -10.36 0.25
C PRO A 49 12.98 -11.74 -0.34
N SER A 50 12.48 -12.81 0.27
CA SER A 50 12.61 -14.17 -0.27
C SER A 50 11.97 -14.27 -1.67
N THR A 51 12.31 -15.33 -2.40
CA THR A 51 11.70 -15.61 -3.72
C THR A 51 10.19 -15.70 -3.61
N GLU A 52 9.68 -16.39 -2.60
CA GLU A 52 8.24 -16.47 -2.30
C GLU A 52 7.63 -15.07 -2.12
N TYR A 53 8.24 -14.21 -1.28
CA TYR A 53 7.73 -12.86 -1.06
C TYR A 53 7.79 -11.98 -2.31
N ARG A 54 8.79 -12.19 -3.17
CA ARG A 54 8.85 -11.49 -4.47
C ARG A 54 7.74 -11.90 -5.40
N ASP A 55 7.42 -13.20 -5.44
CA ASP A 55 6.33 -13.74 -6.26
C ASP A 55 4.97 -13.23 -5.77
N LEU A 56 4.68 -13.30 -4.48
CA LEU A 56 3.44 -12.78 -3.89
C LEU A 56 3.30 -11.26 -4.09
N ARG A 57 4.39 -10.49 -4.05
CA ARG A 57 4.37 -9.07 -4.41
C ARG A 57 4.02 -8.87 -5.88
N SER A 58 4.55 -9.72 -6.76
CA SER A 58 4.24 -9.70 -8.20
C SER A 58 2.74 -9.94 -8.41
N LEU A 59 2.15 -10.96 -7.79
CA LEU A 59 0.71 -11.26 -7.83
C LEU A 59 -0.12 -10.03 -7.42
N LEU A 60 0.19 -9.42 -6.28
CA LEU A 60 -0.53 -8.26 -5.76
C LEU A 60 -0.42 -7.03 -6.66
N LEU A 61 0.76 -6.76 -7.20
CA LEU A 61 1.01 -5.64 -8.11
C LEU A 61 0.34 -5.86 -9.46
N HIS A 62 0.37 -7.08 -9.98
CA HIS A 62 -0.32 -7.48 -11.20
C HIS A 62 -1.84 -7.26 -11.06
N ARG A 63 -2.44 -7.79 -9.99
CA ARG A 63 -3.85 -7.52 -9.68
C ARG A 63 -4.16 -6.01 -9.62
N HIS A 64 -3.31 -5.23 -8.96
CA HIS A 64 -3.51 -3.78 -8.85
C HIS A 64 -3.44 -3.09 -10.22
N GLN A 65 -2.59 -3.52 -11.14
CA GLN A 65 -2.55 -3.01 -12.52
C GLN A 65 -3.88 -3.23 -13.23
N TRP A 66 -4.45 -4.44 -13.14
CA TRP A 66 -5.77 -4.74 -13.74
C TRP A 66 -6.88 -3.88 -13.15
N VAL A 67 -6.91 -3.69 -11.83
CA VAL A 67 -7.86 -2.79 -11.16
C VAL A 67 -7.72 -1.34 -11.68
N ARG A 68 -6.50 -0.86 -11.90
CA ARG A 68 -6.27 0.47 -12.48
C ARG A 68 -6.75 0.58 -13.92
N MET A 69 -6.54 -0.46 -14.74
CA MET A 69 -7.06 -0.50 -16.11
C MET A 69 -8.59 -0.49 -16.10
N ARG A 70 -9.23 -1.32 -15.28
CA ARG A 70 -10.68 -1.32 -15.10
C ARG A 70 -11.21 0.07 -14.71
N THR A 71 -10.56 0.75 -13.77
CA THR A 71 -10.96 2.10 -13.36
C THR A 71 -10.87 3.10 -14.51
N ARG A 72 -9.88 2.98 -15.39
CA ARG A 72 -9.79 3.84 -16.60
C ARG A 72 -10.94 3.58 -17.55
N VAL A 73 -11.29 2.32 -17.79
CA VAL A 73 -12.43 1.93 -18.64
C VAL A 73 -13.74 2.43 -18.01
N GLN A 74 -13.91 2.27 -16.72
CA GLN A 74 -15.05 2.79 -15.97
C GLN A 74 -15.21 4.31 -16.15
N ASN A 75 -14.12 5.06 -16.01
CA ASN A 75 -14.13 6.52 -16.19
C ASN A 75 -14.46 6.90 -17.64
N ALA A 76 -14.00 6.14 -18.63
CA ALA A 76 -14.33 6.38 -20.02
C ALA A 76 -15.82 6.14 -20.32
N LEU A 77 -16.44 5.09 -19.78
CA LEU A 77 -17.88 4.84 -19.88
C LEU A 77 -18.69 5.92 -19.14
N HIS A 78 -18.25 6.34 -17.95
CA HIS A 78 -18.88 7.46 -17.24
C HIS A 78 -18.82 8.77 -18.04
N ALA A 79 -17.72 9.02 -18.76
CA ALA A 79 -17.60 10.20 -19.61
C ALA A 79 -18.60 10.20 -20.77
N ILE A 80 -18.88 9.03 -21.37
CA ILE A 80 -19.93 8.90 -22.41
C ILE A 80 -21.31 9.26 -21.83
N VAL A 81 -21.66 8.68 -20.67
CA VAL A 81 -22.94 8.96 -19.99
C VAL A 81 -23.10 10.44 -19.66
N LEU A 82 -22.05 11.05 -19.13
CA LEU A 82 -22.04 12.46 -18.75
C LEU A 82 -22.21 13.39 -19.99
N ALA A 83 -21.54 13.07 -21.09
CA ALA A 83 -21.61 13.83 -22.33
C ALA A 83 -23.03 13.83 -22.94
N HIS A 84 -23.85 12.83 -22.62
CA HIS A 84 -25.27 12.72 -23.09
C HIS A 84 -26.28 13.17 -22.03
N GLY A 85 -25.83 13.99 -21.04
CA GLY A 85 -26.73 14.66 -20.08
C GLY A 85 -27.29 13.76 -18.99
N ALA A 86 -26.89 12.48 -18.93
CA ALA A 86 -27.34 11.60 -17.86
C ALA A 86 -26.59 11.92 -16.57
N ARG A 87 -27.33 12.10 -15.46
CA ARG A 87 -26.74 12.47 -14.16
C ARG A 87 -25.96 11.31 -13.56
N ARG A 88 -24.85 11.64 -12.92
CA ARG A 88 -23.93 10.76 -12.20
C ARG A 88 -24.52 10.20 -10.89
N GLY A 89 -25.76 9.70 -10.90
CA GLY A 89 -26.48 9.25 -9.70
C GLY A 89 -26.41 7.74 -9.45
N HIS A 90 -26.09 6.94 -10.46
CA HIS A 90 -26.17 5.48 -10.41
C HIS A 90 -24.84 4.84 -10.77
N THR A 91 -24.54 3.70 -10.14
CA THR A 91 -23.41 2.90 -10.57
C THR A 91 -23.75 2.29 -11.93
N LEU A 92 -22.86 2.44 -12.91
CA LEU A 92 -23.07 1.87 -14.25
C LEU A 92 -22.92 0.34 -14.28
N TRP A 93 -22.62 -0.28 -13.14
CA TRP A 93 -22.25 -1.71 -13.04
C TRP A 93 -23.40 -2.58 -12.53
N ASN A 94 -24.49 -1.99 -12.08
CA ASN A 94 -25.73 -2.70 -11.75
C ASN A 94 -26.65 -2.79 -12.97
N ARG A 95 -27.77 -3.54 -12.84
CA ARG A 95 -28.73 -3.74 -13.91
C ARG A 95 -29.29 -2.43 -14.47
N GLU A 96 -29.59 -1.47 -13.61
CA GLU A 96 -30.12 -0.15 -14.00
C GLU A 96 -29.10 0.68 -14.78
N GLY A 97 -27.84 0.69 -14.32
CA GLY A 97 -26.76 1.39 -15.01
C GLY A 97 -26.41 0.79 -16.37
N GLN A 98 -26.49 -0.52 -16.52
CA GLN A 98 -26.35 -1.19 -17.82
C GLN A 98 -27.52 -0.88 -18.76
N ALA A 99 -28.75 -0.85 -18.24
CA ALA A 99 -29.91 -0.43 -19.02
C ALA A 99 -29.81 1.04 -19.49
N LEU A 100 -29.33 1.94 -18.61
CA LEU A 100 -29.05 3.32 -18.95
C LEU A 100 -28.01 3.42 -20.07
N LEU A 101 -26.90 2.71 -19.97
CA LEU A 101 -25.85 2.69 -21.02
C LEU A 101 -26.40 2.20 -22.38
N ALA A 102 -27.30 1.22 -22.35
CA ALA A 102 -27.90 0.66 -23.55
C ALA A 102 -28.93 1.63 -24.20
N SER A 103 -29.63 2.41 -23.39
CA SER A 103 -30.70 3.32 -23.86
C SER A 103 -30.21 4.67 -24.39
N LEU A 104 -28.92 4.99 -24.23
CA LEU A 104 -28.37 6.28 -24.69
C LEU A 104 -28.45 6.40 -26.24
N PRO A 105 -28.98 7.51 -26.77
CA PRO A 105 -29.00 7.77 -28.21
C PRO A 105 -27.62 8.22 -28.68
N LEU A 106 -26.74 7.25 -28.96
CA LEU A 106 -25.38 7.50 -29.36
C LEU A 106 -25.21 7.53 -30.87
N ALA A 107 -24.38 8.44 -31.37
CA ALA A 107 -23.90 8.40 -32.75
C ALA A 107 -23.06 7.13 -33.01
N PRO A 108 -22.98 6.61 -34.26
CA PRO A 108 -22.39 5.29 -34.55
C PRO A 108 -21.04 5.03 -33.92
N HIS A 109 -20.05 5.90 -34.13
CA HIS A 109 -18.70 5.71 -33.56
C HIS A 109 -18.67 5.77 -32.03
N THR A 110 -19.57 6.53 -31.41
CA THR A 110 -19.68 6.55 -29.93
C THR A 110 -20.35 5.28 -29.41
N ALA A 111 -21.31 4.74 -30.16
CA ALA A 111 -21.94 3.45 -29.83
C ALA A 111 -20.93 2.30 -29.94
N ASP A 112 -20.12 2.26 -31.00
CA ASP A 112 -19.05 1.29 -31.18
C ASP A 112 -18.05 1.36 -30.01
N ARG A 113 -17.55 2.57 -29.73
CA ARG A 113 -16.64 2.82 -28.60
C ARG A 113 -17.23 2.37 -27.26
N ARG A 114 -18.52 2.64 -26.99
CA ARG A 114 -19.19 2.13 -25.79
C ARG A 114 -19.14 0.61 -25.73
N SER A 115 -19.49 -0.06 -26.84
CA SER A 115 -19.54 -1.53 -26.91
C SER A 115 -18.16 -2.16 -26.66
N GLU A 116 -17.11 -1.61 -27.27
CA GLU A 116 -15.73 -2.04 -27.04
C GLU A 116 -15.30 -1.85 -25.58
N LEU A 117 -15.62 -0.69 -24.97
CA LEU A 117 -15.31 -0.42 -23.57
C LEU A 117 -16.07 -1.34 -22.61
N GLN A 118 -17.32 -1.71 -22.92
CA GLN A 118 -18.08 -2.67 -22.13
C GLN A 118 -17.49 -4.06 -22.21
N ALA A 119 -17.13 -4.54 -23.41
CA ALA A 119 -16.46 -5.82 -23.58
C ALA A 119 -15.11 -5.88 -22.82
N LEU A 120 -14.32 -4.80 -22.95
CA LEU A 120 -13.06 -4.69 -22.21
C LEU A 120 -13.27 -4.67 -20.69
N TYR A 121 -14.30 -3.97 -20.21
CA TYR A 121 -14.65 -3.97 -18.78
C TYR A 121 -14.95 -5.39 -18.26
N GLN A 122 -15.77 -6.15 -18.99
CA GLN A 122 -16.11 -7.54 -18.61
C GLN A 122 -14.88 -8.43 -18.59
N HIS A 123 -14.00 -8.32 -19.59
CA HIS A 123 -12.74 -9.05 -19.65
C HIS A 123 -11.84 -8.72 -18.45
N LEU A 124 -11.65 -7.43 -18.17
CA LEU A 124 -10.86 -6.97 -17.01
C LEU A 124 -11.44 -7.47 -15.68
N GLN A 125 -12.78 -7.45 -15.55
CA GLN A 125 -13.45 -7.91 -14.33
C GLN A 125 -13.20 -9.40 -14.07
N ALA A 126 -13.39 -10.25 -15.09
CA ALA A 126 -13.14 -11.69 -14.97
C ALA A 126 -11.69 -12.02 -14.55
N HIS A 127 -10.72 -11.26 -15.09
CA HIS A 127 -9.32 -11.42 -14.67
C HIS A 127 -9.07 -10.97 -13.22
N ILE A 128 -9.69 -9.86 -12.80
CA ILE A 128 -9.57 -9.37 -11.42
C ILE A 128 -10.20 -10.37 -10.45
N ASP A 129 -11.36 -10.93 -10.76
CA ASP A 129 -12.05 -11.91 -9.90
C ASP A 129 -11.17 -13.16 -9.69
N ARG A 130 -10.58 -13.69 -10.76
CA ARG A 130 -9.63 -14.82 -10.66
C ARG A 130 -8.40 -14.49 -9.79
N LEU A 131 -7.85 -13.28 -9.93
CA LEU A 131 -6.71 -12.84 -9.11
C LEU A 131 -7.13 -12.58 -7.66
N ASP A 132 -8.37 -12.16 -7.42
CA ASP A 132 -8.94 -12.02 -6.08
C ASP A 132 -9.07 -13.38 -5.39
N ASP A 133 -9.52 -14.40 -6.10
CA ASP A 133 -9.60 -15.78 -5.61
C ASP A 133 -8.21 -16.31 -5.22
N GLN A 134 -7.19 -16.10 -6.08
CA GLN A 134 -5.81 -16.49 -5.77
C GLN A 134 -5.28 -15.76 -4.52
N VAL A 135 -5.50 -14.46 -4.41
CA VAL A 135 -5.09 -13.69 -3.22
C VAL A 135 -5.83 -14.15 -1.98
N GLN A 136 -7.12 -14.45 -2.09
CA GLN A 136 -7.93 -14.98 -0.98
C GLN A 136 -7.40 -16.33 -0.51
N GLN A 137 -7.13 -17.25 -1.42
CA GLN A 137 -6.57 -18.57 -1.10
C GLN A 137 -5.25 -18.42 -0.34
N VAL A 138 -4.28 -17.72 -0.92
CA VAL A 138 -2.97 -17.49 -0.29
C VAL A 138 -3.11 -16.82 1.07
N ALA A 139 -4.02 -15.84 1.20
CA ALA A 139 -4.22 -15.13 2.45
C ALA A 139 -4.78 -16.01 3.56
N THR A 140 -5.63 -16.98 3.24
CA THR A 140 -6.22 -17.91 4.22
C THR A 140 -5.26 -19.02 4.65
N GLU A 141 -4.36 -19.42 3.78
CA GLU A 141 -3.34 -20.45 4.06
C GLU A 141 -2.19 -19.94 4.95
N ARG A 142 -2.00 -18.61 5.04
CA ARG A 142 -0.90 -18.00 5.79
C ARG A 142 -1.35 -17.50 7.16
N ALA A 143 -0.82 -18.10 8.23
CA ALA A 143 -1.15 -17.74 9.62
C ALA A 143 -0.98 -16.23 9.91
N ARG A 144 0.08 -15.60 9.38
CA ARG A 144 0.33 -14.15 9.55
C ARG A 144 -0.75 -13.29 8.90
N THR A 145 -1.26 -13.72 7.77
CA THR A 145 -2.28 -13.00 7.01
C THR A 145 -3.65 -13.17 7.66
N THR A 146 -4.01 -14.39 8.09
CA THR A 146 -5.25 -14.65 8.83
C THR A 146 -5.30 -13.87 10.13
N LEU A 147 -4.16 -13.76 10.82
CA LEU A 147 -4.03 -12.92 12.01
C LEU A 147 -4.38 -11.45 11.71
N LEU A 148 -3.85 -10.88 10.64
CA LEU A 148 -4.13 -9.50 10.24
C LEU A 148 -5.58 -9.29 9.81
N MET A 149 -6.22 -10.29 9.19
CA MET A 149 -7.63 -10.22 8.77
C MET A 149 -8.61 -10.18 9.95
N THR A 150 -8.17 -10.50 11.16
CA THR A 150 -9.00 -10.29 12.37
C THR A 150 -9.26 -8.81 12.66
N HIS A 151 -8.41 -7.89 12.14
CA HIS A 151 -8.62 -6.46 12.32
C HIS A 151 -9.78 -5.97 11.43
N PRO A 152 -10.82 -5.29 11.98
CA PRO A 152 -11.94 -4.81 11.20
C PRO A 152 -11.50 -3.83 10.10
N GLY A 153 -11.96 -4.08 8.86
CA GLY A 153 -11.61 -3.29 7.69
C GLY A 153 -10.34 -3.73 6.96
N VAL A 154 -9.69 -4.80 7.42
CA VAL A 154 -8.54 -5.41 6.77
C VAL A 154 -8.97 -6.68 6.05
N GLY A 155 -8.99 -6.63 4.73
CA GLY A 155 -9.29 -7.80 3.87
C GLY A 155 -8.02 -8.50 3.36
N PRO A 156 -8.18 -9.59 2.60
CA PRO A 156 -7.09 -10.44 2.13
C PRO A 156 -5.97 -9.69 1.42
N VAL A 157 -6.32 -8.82 0.49
CA VAL A 157 -5.34 -8.02 -0.28
C VAL A 157 -4.50 -7.13 0.64
N THR A 158 -5.12 -6.46 1.61
CA THR A 158 -4.41 -5.58 2.54
C THR A 158 -3.56 -6.36 3.53
N ALA A 159 -4.07 -7.47 4.03
CA ALA A 159 -3.38 -8.36 4.95
C ALA A 159 -2.14 -8.98 4.29
N LEU A 160 -2.31 -9.60 3.12
CA LEU A 160 -1.22 -10.20 2.37
C LEU A 160 -0.18 -9.17 1.96
N ALA A 161 -0.61 -8.00 1.45
CA ALA A 161 0.32 -6.92 1.13
C ALA A 161 1.10 -6.44 2.36
N THR A 162 0.43 -6.31 3.52
CA THR A 162 1.12 -5.93 4.76
C THR A 162 2.16 -6.98 5.15
N ASP A 163 1.82 -8.27 5.12
CA ASP A 163 2.76 -9.36 5.42
C ASP A 163 3.99 -9.32 4.50
N VAL A 164 3.79 -9.34 3.18
CA VAL A 164 4.90 -9.51 2.23
C VAL A 164 5.76 -8.25 2.04
N PHE A 165 5.20 -7.04 2.23
CA PHE A 165 5.98 -5.80 2.13
C PHE A 165 6.65 -5.40 3.45
N VAL A 166 6.04 -5.71 4.59
CA VAL A 166 6.67 -5.56 5.91
C VAL A 166 7.74 -6.62 6.12
N GLY A 167 7.47 -7.87 5.73
CA GLY A 167 8.39 -8.99 5.93
C GLY A 167 8.58 -9.30 7.41
N ASP A 168 9.84 -9.41 7.86
CA ASP A 168 10.14 -9.55 9.27
C ASP A 168 9.83 -8.24 10.02
N PRO A 169 8.88 -8.24 10.97
CA PRO A 169 8.54 -7.05 11.74
C PRO A 169 9.66 -6.60 12.68
N ALA A 170 10.57 -7.51 13.08
CA ALA A 170 11.68 -7.21 14.00
C ALA A 170 12.71 -6.25 13.37
N ARG A 171 12.79 -6.18 12.04
CA ARG A 171 13.66 -5.22 11.35
C ARG A 171 13.32 -3.74 11.59
N PHE A 172 12.15 -3.47 12.17
CA PHE A 172 11.73 -2.10 12.51
C PHE A 172 11.81 -1.90 14.03
N LEU A 173 12.66 -1.00 14.45
CA LEU A 173 12.87 -0.67 15.87
C LEU A 173 11.54 -0.24 16.54
N ASN A 174 10.68 0.45 15.82
CA ASN A 174 9.39 0.93 16.32
C ASN A 174 8.41 1.28 15.17
N GLY A 175 7.16 1.56 15.51
CA GLY A 175 6.15 1.93 14.51
C GLY A 175 6.42 3.24 13.76
N LYS A 176 7.29 4.13 14.28
CA LYS A 176 7.73 5.34 13.55
C LYS A 176 8.68 4.97 12.41
N ALA A 177 9.58 4.01 12.64
CA ALA A 177 10.48 3.48 11.62
C ALA A 177 9.71 2.81 10.48
N LEU A 178 8.69 1.99 10.80
CA LEU A 178 7.79 1.42 9.80
C LEU A 178 7.04 2.53 9.02
N ALA A 179 6.47 3.51 9.71
CA ALA A 179 5.76 4.61 9.05
C ALA A 179 6.68 5.42 8.12
N SER A 180 7.96 5.56 8.47
CA SER A 180 9.01 6.15 7.63
C SER A 180 9.28 5.29 6.41
N TYR A 181 9.46 3.98 6.59
CA TYR A 181 9.67 3.02 5.51
C TYR A 181 8.54 3.02 4.46
N VAL A 182 7.30 3.16 4.92
CA VAL A 182 6.13 3.26 4.01
C VAL A 182 5.96 4.69 3.45
N GLY A 183 6.69 5.68 3.98
CA GLY A 183 6.62 7.08 3.54
C GLY A 183 5.38 7.82 4.04
N MET A 184 4.86 7.43 5.22
CA MET A 184 3.70 8.04 5.86
C MET A 184 4.09 9.00 7.00
N ILE A 185 5.26 9.60 6.91
CA ILE A 185 5.73 10.67 7.79
C ILE A 185 5.81 11.98 7.04
N PRO A 186 5.60 13.12 7.70
CA PRO A 186 5.84 14.42 7.08
C PRO A 186 7.32 14.61 6.77
N ARG A 187 7.63 15.34 5.72
CA ARG A 187 8.98 15.91 5.51
C ARG A 187 9.24 16.93 6.60
N GLU A 188 10.46 17.01 7.08
CA GLU A 188 10.88 17.98 8.07
C GLU A 188 11.92 18.91 7.48
N TYR A 189 11.71 20.21 7.68
CA TYR A 189 12.59 21.29 7.25
C TYR A 189 12.97 22.17 8.47
N SER A 190 13.22 21.50 9.61
CA SER A 190 13.54 22.17 10.87
C SER A 190 14.95 22.69 10.88
N SER A 191 15.13 23.90 11.40
CA SER A 191 16.44 24.50 11.67
C SER A 191 16.43 25.16 13.04
N GLY A 192 17.44 24.87 13.85
CA GLY A 192 17.52 25.35 15.23
C GLY A 192 16.31 24.93 16.07
N LYS A 193 15.72 25.83 16.78
CA LYS A 193 14.55 25.58 17.67
C LYS A 193 13.19 25.53 16.93
N ARG A 194 13.13 25.82 15.63
CA ARG A 194 11.88 25.94 14.88
C ARG A 194 11.60 24.67 14.08
N GLN A 195 10.57 23.91 14.50
CA GLN A 195 10.11 22.73 13.76
C GLN A 195 9.17 23.13 12.62
N ARG A 196 9.53 22.76 11.38
CA ARG A 196 8.70 22.94 10.18
C ARG A 196 8.40 21.60 9.54
N LEU A 197 7.13 21.16 9.64
CA LEU A 197 6.64 19.93 9.02
C LEU A 197 5.95 20.28 7.69
N GLY A 198 6.40 19.64 6.62
CA GLY A 198 5.86 19.77 5.26
C GLY A 198 4.86 18.68 4.91
N ALA A 199 4.68 18.45 3.61
CA ALA A 199 3.88 17.38 3.07
C ALA A 199 4.46 16.00 3.44
N LEU A 200 3.67 14.94 3.24
CA LEU A 200 4.15 13.55 3.40
C LEU A 200 5.39 13.30 2.54
N SER A 201 6.35 12.53 3.09
CA SER A 201 7.59 12.19 2.39
C SER A 201 7.32 11.42 1.11
N LYS A 202 6.29 10.56 1.12
CA LYS A 202 5.94 9.64 0.04
C LYS A 202 7.09 8.73 -0.42
N GLN A 203 8.20 8.71 0.30
CA GLN A 203 9.29 7.77 0.11
C GLN A 203 8.83 6.37 0.54
N GLY A 204 9.20 5.35 -0.22
CA GLY A 204 8.77 3.98 0.05
C GLY A 204 7.56 3.53 -0.78
N ASN A 205 6.89 2.45 -0.36
CA ASN A 205 5.93 1.72 -1.18
C ASN A 205 4.58 2.46 -1.36
N PRO A 206 4.25 2.97 -2.56
CA PRO A 206 2.99 3.68 -2.81
C PRO A 206 1.77 2.76 -2.77
N PHE A 207 1.94 1.49 -3.14
CA PHE A 207 0.86 0.51 -3.15
C PHE A 207 0.40 0.17 -1.72
N LEU A 208 1.35 -0.07 -0.81
CA LEU A 208 1.01 -0.33 0.59
C LEU A 208 0.35 0.89 1.26
N ARG A 209 0.82 2.10 0.97
CA ARG A 209 0.15 3.33 1.42
C ARG A 209 -1.30 3.44 0.94
N PHE A 210 -1.52 3.13 -0.34
CA PHE A 210 -2.86 3.13 -0.94
C PHE A 210 -3.77 2.13 -0.20
N LEU A 211 -3.34 0.88 -0.05
CA LEU A 211 -4.12 -0.16 0.62
C LEU A 211 -4.44 0.18 2.07
N TRP A 212 -3.48 0.73 2.82
CA TRP A 212 -3.74 1.16 4.20
C TRP A 212 -4.72 2.34 4.27
N CYS A 213 -4.71 3.25 3.29
CA CYS A 213 -5.69 4.32 3.22
C CYS A 213 -7.10 3.81 2.89
N GLU A 214 -7.23 2.82 2.01
CA GLU A 214 -8.52 2.17 1.72
C GLU A 214 -9.01 1.38 2.94
N ALA A 215 -8.19 0.55 3.53
CA ALA A 215 -8.52 -0.22 4.73
C ALA A 215 -8.93 0.68 5.90
N ALA A 216 -8.23 1.80 6.11
CA ALA A 216 -8.56 2.76 7.17
C ALA A 216 -9.95 3.39 6.98
N ALA A 217 -10.40 3.64 5.75
CA ALA A 217 -11.74 4.16 5.48
C ALA A 217 -12.85 3.19 5.93
N HIS A 218 -12.58 1.89 5.89
CA HIS A 218 -13.47 0.86 6.41
C HIS A 218 -13.29 0.63 7.92
N ALA A 219 -12.06 0.61 8.39
CA ALA A 219 -11.72 0.37 9.80
C ALA A 219 -12.29 1.44 10.74
N VAL A 220 -12.25 2.72 10.35
CA VAL A 220 -12.82 3.83 11.17
C VAL A 220 -14.33 3.73 11.40
N ARG A 221 -15.04 2.90 10.65
CA ARG A 221 -16.48 2.66 10.82
C ARG A 221 -16.77 1.55 11.82
N ARG A 222 -15.79 0.68 12.11
CA ARG A 222 -15.97 -0.56 12.90
C ARG A 222 -15.09 -0.63 14.14
N ASP A 223 -14.00 0.14 14.19
CA ASP A 223 -13.07 0.21 15.31
C ASP A 223 -13.32 1.51 16.09
N PRO A 224 -13.87 1.46 17.32
CA PRO A 224 -14.24 2.65 18.09
C PRO A 224 -13.04 3.57 18.40
N ASP A 225 -11.87 3.02 18.68
CA ASP A 225 -10.67 3.81 18.99
C ASP A 225 -10.13 4.53 17.77
N LEU A 226 -10.10 3.82 16.63
CA LEU A 226 -9.68 4.44 15.37
C LEU A 226 -10.69 5.48 14.90
N GLN A 227 -11.99 5.25 15.15
CA GLN A 227 -13.05 6.20 14.86
C GLN A 227 -12.89 7.49 15.68
N ARG A 228 -12.70 7.39 17.01
CA ARG A 228 -12.46 8.55 17.88
C ARG A 228 -11.23 9.34 17.44
N PHE A 229 -10.14 8.63 17.14
CA PHE A 229 -8.93 9.25 16.62
C PHE A 229 -9.18 9.97 15.29
N TYR A 230 -9.87 9.33 14.35
CA TYR A 230 -10.18 9.87 13.02
C TYR A 230 -11.03 11.14 13.14
N ARG A 231 -12.15 11.09 13.90
CA ARG A 231 -13.06 12.25 14.11
C ARG A 231 -12.29 13.46 14.65
N ARG A 232 -11.46 13.26 15.68
CA ARG A 232 -10.61 14.33 16.23
C ARG A 232 -9.67 14.91 15.17
N LYS A 233 -9.11 14.07 14.30
CA LYS A 233 -8.21 14.51 13.22
C LYS A 233 -8.95 15.21 12.08
N VAL A 234 -10.20 14.85 11.81
CA VAL A 234 -11.05 15.56 10.83
C VAL A 234 -11.25 17.01 11.25
N VAL A 235 -11.64 17.24 12.51
CA VAL A 235 -11.82 18.59 13.04
C VAL A 235 -10.53 19.40 12.97
N GLN A 236 -9.37 18.79 13.31
CA GLN A 236 -8.10 19.50 13.35
C GLN A 236 -7.46 19.77 11.98
N LYS A 237 -7.65 18.88 10.99
CA LYS A 237 -6.82 18.85 9.76
C LYS A 237 -7.61 18.57 8.47
N GLY A 238 -8.93 18.38 8.57
CA GLY A 238 -9.81 18.01 7.46
C GLY A 238 -9.73 16.53 7.07
N PHE A 239 -10.69 16.08 6.26
CA PHE A 239 -10.93 14.67 5.92
C PHE A 239 -9.72 13.96 5.29
N ALA A 240 -9.08 14.57 4.30
CA ALA A 240 -7.98 13.93 3.57
C ALA A 240 -6.78 13.63 4.49
N LYS A 241 -6.37 14.61 5.31
CA LYS A 241 -5.25 14.43 6.25
C LYS A 241 -5.60 13.48 7.39
N ALA A 242 -6.85 13.50 7.86
CA ALA A 242 -7.35 12.59 8.88
C ALA A 242 -7.33 11.13 8.39
N ARG A 243 -7.74 10.87 7.14
CA ARG A 243 -7.70 9.53 6.52
C ARG A 243 -6.27 8.98 6.49
N VAL A 244 -5.30 9.78 6.08
CA VAL A 244 -3.89 9.36 6.06
C VAL A 244 -3.34 9.14 7.47
N ALA A 245 -3.74 9.95 8.44
CA ALA A 245 -3.35 9.75 9.84
C ALA A 245 -3.93 8.46 10.42
N ALA A 246 -5.20 8.14 10.11
CA ALA A 246 -5.83 6.87 10.47
C ALA A 246 -5.15 5.68 9.80
N ALA A 247 -4.81 5.79 8.51
CA ALA A 247 -4.09 4.76 7.77
C ALA A 247 -2.71 4.47 8.38
N ARG A 248 -1.97 5.51 8.77
CA ARG A 248 -0.69 5.35 9.49
C ARG A 248 -0.90 4.63 10.83
N LYS A 249 -1.92 5.02 11.60
CA LYS A 249 -2.23 4.36 12.88
C LYS A 249 -2.62 2.90 12.68
N LEU A 250 -3.45 2.60 11.66
CA LEU A 250 -3.79 1.25 11.27
C LEU A 250 -2.54 0.42 10.92
N GLY A 251 -1.68 0.92 10.04
CA GLY A 251 -0.47 0.21 9.65
C GLY A 251 0.46 -0.12 10.83
N ILE A 252 0.58 0.79 11.81
CA ILE A 252 1.34 0.53 13.04
C ILE A 252 0.67 -0.57 13.88
N ARG A 253 -0.67 -0.61 13.97
CA ARG A 253 -1.40 -1.67 14.67
C ARG A 253 -1.16 -3.03 14.01
N LEU A 254 -1.28 -3.11 12.68
CA LEU A 254 -1.00 -4.33 11.92
C LEU A 254 0.43 -4.82 12.13
N TRP A 255 1.40 -3.91 12.19
CA TRP A 255 2.79 -4.25 12.52
C TRP A 255 2.94 -4.79 13.94
N ILE A 256 2.27 -4.21 14.95
CA ILE A 256 2.27 -4.71 16.32
C ILE A 256 1.68 -6.13 16.37
N MET A 257 0.56 -6.35 15.68
CA MET A 257 -0.07 -7.67 15.58
C MET A 257 0.89 -8.71 14.97
N LEU A 258 1.61 -8.35 13.91
CA LEU A 258 2.63 -9.22 13.30
C LEU A 258 3.81 -9.48 14.23
N ARG A 259 4.32 -8.44 14.89
CA ARG A 259 5.50 -8.53 15.77
C ARG A 259 5.21 -9.39 17.00
N ASP A 260 4.07 -9.18 17.60
CA ASP A 260 3.69 -9.82 18.86
C ASP A 260 2.90 -11.12 18.64
N GLN A 261 2.63 -11.50 17.37
CA GLN A 261 1.84 -12.68 16.96
C GLN A 261 0.48 -12.73 17.66
N ILE A 262 -0.22 -11.60 17.71
CA ILE A 262 -1.51 -11.43 18.39
C ILE A 262 -2.61 -11.05 17.42
N ASP A 263 -3.83 -11.52 17.67
CA ASP A 263 -5.02 -11.11 16.95
C ASP A 263 -5.53 -9.72 17.38
N TYR A 264 -6.56 -9.23 16.72
CA TYR A 264 -7.13 -7.92 17.03
C TYR A 264 -7.77 -7.87 18.43
N ALA A 265 -8.38 -8.96 18.91
CA ALA A 265 -9.01 -9.00 20.23
C ALA A 265 -7.95 -8.85 21.34
N GLU A 266 -6.85 -9.60 21.23
CA GLU A 266 -5.71 -9.49 22.14
C GLU A 266 -5.03 -8.11 22.05
N PHE A 267 -4.88 -7.58 20.85
CA PHE A 267 -4.36 -6.22 20.67
C PHE A 267 -5.20 -5.19 21.45
N CYS A 268 -6.53 -5.29 21.39
CA CYS A 268 -7.43 -4.41 22.14
C CYS A 268 -7.29 -4.60 23.66
N ARG A 269 -7.21 -5.84 24.16
CA ARG A 269 -7.01 -6.15 25.58
C ARG A 269 -5.75 -5.48 26.13
N ARG A 270 -4.61 -5.63 25.44
CA ARG A 270 -3.34 -5.01 25.83
C ARG A 270 -3.39 -3.48 25.79
N GLY A 271 -4.18 -2.91 24.88
CA GLY A 271 -4.41 -1.47 24.81
C GLY A 271 -5.19 -0.92 26.01
N LEU A 272 -6.15 -1.66 26.51
CA LEU A 272 -6.92 -1.30 27.72
C LEU A 272 -6.05 -1.41 28.99
N ALA A 273 -5.29 -2.48 29.12
CA ALA A 273 -4.41 -2.68 30.29
C ALA A 273 -3.31 -1.62 30.45
N ARG A 274 -2.97 -0.88 29.39
CA ARG A 274 -1.99 0.24 29.44
C ARG A 274 -2.61 1.59 29.79
N GLN A 275 -3.94 1.66 29.88
CA GLN A 275 -4.69 2.89 30.21
C GLN A 275 -5.24 2.87 31.65
N SER A 276 -5.24 1.69 32.30
CA SER A 276 -5.49 1.48 33.72
C SER A 276 -4.20 1.55 34.53
#